data_853516ac76303eae924de236bfefce90
#
_entry.id   853516ac76303eae924de236bfefce90
#
_cell.length_a   1.000
_cell.length_b   1.000
_cell.length_c   1.000
_cell.angle_alpha   90.00
_cell.angle_beta   90.00
_cell.angle_gamma   90.00
#
_symmetry.space_group_name_H-M   'P 1'
#
loop_
_entity.id
_entity.type
_entity.pdbx_description
1 polymer ?
#
loop_
_entity_poly.entity_id
_entity_poly.type
_entity_poly.pdbx_seq_one_letter_code
_entity_poly.pdbx_strand_id
1 'polypeptide(L)'
;MITSNNNAKVKQVVQWQTKAKERRKDHVFLAEGIRMCEEAPVKNVREVYLTEELEQKIRQNAQNGDTAFWDKLQQTGYETVSPEVFAKMADTQTPQGILTVLEQPVYDLTQLLEQPDPLFL
;
A
#
# COMPACT_ATOMS: atom_id res chain seq x y z
N MET A 1 3.75 17.04 1.39
CA MET A 1 4.69 15.92 1.54
C MET A 1 5.02 15.67 2.99
N ILE A 2 5.06 14.42 3.39
CA ILE A 2 5.40 14.05 4.78
C ILE A 2 6.91 13.98 4.92
N THR A 3 7.47 14.78 5.83
CA THR A 3 8.93 14.88 6.03
C THR A 3 9.37 14.52 7.45
N SER A 4 8.44 14.22 8.35
CA SER A 4 8.75 13.95 9.75
C SER A 4 8.42 12.51 10.13
N ASN A 5 9.37 11.83 10.77
CA ASN A 5 9.15 10.50 11.34
C ASN A 5 8.14 10.53 12.51
N ASN A 6 7.84 11.71 13.04
CA ASN A 6 6.87 11.87 14.11
C ASN A 6 5.43 12.00 13.62
N ASN A 7 5.22 12.01 12.29
CA ASN A 7 3.88 12.02 11.71
C ASN A 7 3.11 10.78 12.16
N ALA A 8 1.85 10.96 12.55
CA ALA A 8 1.03 9.85 13.06
C ALA A 8 0.85 8.73 12.03
N LYS A 9 0.69 9.08 10.77
CA LYS A 9 0.55 8.08 9.69
C LYS A 9 1.82 7.26 9.52
N VAL A 10 2.98 7.92 9.60
CA VAL A 10 4.28 7.24 9.51
C VAL A 10 4.46 6.26 10.66
N LYS A 11 4.15 6.71 11.88
CA LYS A 11 4.25 5.84 13.06
C LYS A 11 3.33 4.63 12.95
N GLN A 12 2.14 4.83 12.43
CA GLN A 12 1.20 3.73 12.24
C GLN A 12 1.73 2.70 11.23
N VAL A 13 2.25 3.17 10.10
CA VAL A 13 2.82 2.27 9.09
C VAL A 13 4.02 1.50 9.67
N VAL A 14 4.88 2.17 10.41
CA VAL A 14 6.03 1.51 11.05
C VAL A 14 5.55 0.41 12.01
N GLN A 15 4.50 0.65 12.77
CA GLN A 15 3.94 -0.38 13.65
C GLN A 15 3.41 -1.58 12.87
N TRP A 16 2.70 -1.34 11.79
CA TRP A 16 2.22 -2.43 10.93
C TRP A 16 3.39 -3.20 10.30
N GLN A 17 4.46 -2.49 9.95
CA GLN A 17 5.64 -3.11 9.33
C GLN A 17 6.38 -4.02 10.32
N THR A 18 6.50 -3.59 11.57
CA THR A 18 7.33 -4.27 12.56
C THR A 18 6.56 -5.24 13.46
N LYS A 19 5.24 -5.11 13.55
CA LYS A 19 4.43 -5.91 14.47
C LYS A 19 3.27 -6.59 13.75
N ALA A 20 3.43 -7.89 13.50
CA ALA A 20 2.39 -8.68 12.86
C ALA A 20 1.07 -8.63 13.64
N LYS A 21 1.15 -8.54 14.97
CA LYS A 21 -0.03 -8.43 15.82
C LYS A 21 -0.87 -7.21 15.49
N GLU A 22 -0.19 -6.08 15.23
CA GLU A 22 -0.89 -4.84 14.87
C GLU A 22 -1.56 -4.96 13.50
N ARG A 23 -0.90 -5.60 12.54
CA ARG A 23 -1.51 -5.85 11.23
C ARG A 23 -2.78 -6.70 11.35
N ARG A 24 -2.71 -7.76 12.15
CA ARG A 24 -3.88 -8.65 12.36
C ARG A 24 -5.02 -7.91 13.05
N LYS A 25 -4.69 -7.10 14.05
CA LYS A 25 -5.67 -6.33 14.80
C LYS A 25 -6.44 -5.36 13.88
N ASP A 26 -5.73 -4.68 13.00
CA ASP A 26 -6.31 -3.68 12.12
C ASP A 26 -6.75 -4.25 10.78
N HIS A 27 -6.55 -5.54 10.54
CA HIS A 27 -6.92 -6.23 9.30
C HIS A 27 -6.30 -5.59 8.07
N VAL A 28 -4.99 -5.35 8.13
CA VAL A 28 -4.25 -4.77 7.01
C VAL A 28 -3.05 -5.61 6.67
N PHE A 29 -2.57 -5.44 5.44
CA PHE A 29 -1.26 -5.92 5.04
C PHE A 29 -0.60 -4.88 4.14
N LEU A 30 0.71 -4.98 3.98
CA LEU A 30 1.49 -3.99 3.28
C LEU A 30 2.06 -4.59 2.00
N ALA A 31 1.93 -3.85 0.90
CA ALA A 31 2.52 -4.21 -0.37
C ALA A 31 3.60 -3.17 -0.70
N GLU A 32 4.81 -3.62 -0.94
CA GLU A 32 5.93 -2.75 -1.31
C GLU A 32 6.35 -3.04 -2.73
N GLY A 33 6.77 -1.98 -3.43
CA GLY A 33 7.27 -2.10 -4.77
C GLY A 33 6.22 -1.80 -5.83
N ILE A 34 6.69 -1.41 -7.00
CA ILE A 34 5.84 -0.92 -8.08
C ILE A 34 4.86 -2.01 -8.53
N ARG A 35 5.38 -3.22 -8.77
CA ARG A 35 4.56 -4.30 -9.30
C ARG A 35 3.43 -4.69 -8.35
N MET A 36 3.76 -4.88 -7.06
CA MET A 36 2.77 -5.25 -6.06
C MET A 36 1.69 -4.19 -5.93
N CYS A 37 2.09 -2.92 -5.98
CA CYS A 37 1.13 -1.83 -5.87
C CYS A 37 0.28 -1.69 -7.12
N GLU A 38 0.84 -1.94 -8.31
CA GLU A 38 0.05 -1.94 -9.54
C GLU A 38 -1.03 -3.02 -9.54
N GLU A 39 -0.71 -4.19 -9.00
CA GLU A 39 -1.62 -5.33 -8.99
C GLU A 39 -2.64 -5.29 -7.86
N ALA A 40 -2.47 -4.41 -6.86
CA ALA A 40 -3.35 -4.33 -5.73
C ALA A 40 -4.77 -3.90 -6.15
N PRO A 41 -5.82 -4.60 -5.68
CA PRO A 41 -7.20 -4.22 -6.03
C PRO A 41 -7.56 -2.86 -5.44
N VAL A 42 -8.07 -1.95 -6.26
CA VAL A 42 -8.41 -0.59 -5.85
C VAL A 42 -9.35 -0.59 -4.65
N LYS A 43 -10.34 -1.48 -4.65
CA LYS A 43 -11.34 -1.53 -3.58
C LYS A 43 -10.76 -1.87 -2.21
N ASN A 44 -9.58 -2.50 -2.18
CA ASN A 44 -8.93 -2.90 -0.94
C ASN A 44 -7.85 -1.92 -0.51
N VAL A 45 -7.51 -0.95 -1.35
CA VAL A 45 -6.46 0.03 -1.03
C VAL A 45 -6.97 1.00 0.02
N ARG A 46 -6.24 1.11 1.12
CA ARG A 46 -6.57 2.03 2.21
C ARG A 46 -5.72 3.28 2.15
N GLU A 47 -4.41 3.13 1.96
CA GLU A 47 -3.47 4.24 1.89
C GLU A 47 -2.35 3.90 0.93
N VAL A 48 -1.80 4.92 0.26
CA VAL A 48 -0.65 4.77 -0.63
C VAL A 48 0.37 5.84 -0.27
N TYR A 49 1.62 5.43 -0.14
CA TYR A 49 2.73 6.33 0.15
C TYR A 49 3.82 6.13 -0.89
N LEU A 50 4.33 7.24 -1.45
CA LEU A 50 5.41 7.14 -2.42
C LEU A 50 6.30 8.38 -2.33
N THR A 51 7.54 8.23 -2.83
CA THR A 51 8.48 9.33 -2.90
C THR A 51 8.15 10.25 -4.07
N GLU A 52 8.53 11.51 -3.99
CA GLU A 52 8.34 12.45 -5.09
C GLU A 52 9.06 12.00 -6.37
N GLU A 53 10.24 11.41 -6.22
CA GLU A 53 10.99 10.91 -7.36
C GLU A 53 10.18 9.89 -8.15
N LEU A 54 9.59 8.93 -7.46
CA LEU A 54 8.76 7.93 -8.12
C LEU A 54 7.46 8.55 -8.67
N GLU A 55 6.87 9.47 -7.94
CA GLU A 55 5.68 10.17 -8.40
C GLU A 55 5.93 10.83 -9.75
N GLN A 56 7.05 11.55 -9.88
CA GLN A 56 7.41 12.22 -11.13
C GLN A 56 7.62 11.22 -12.25
N LYS A 57 8.26 10.10 -11.95
CA LYS A 57 8.51 9.07 -12.95
C LYS A 57 7.21 8.48 -13.48
N ILE A 58 6.27 8.18 -12.59
CA ILE A 58 4.96 7.64 -12.98
C ILE A 58 4.20 8.67 -13.80
N ARG A 59 4.26 9.94 -13.42
CA ARG A 59 3.63 11.02 -14.16
C ARG A 59 4.21 11.15 -15.56
N GLN A 60 5.53 11.06 -15.70
CA GLN A 60 6.19 11.10 -17.00
C GLN A 60 5.77 9.94 -17.89
N ASN A 61 5.67 8.73 -17.31
CA ASN A 61 5.20 7.58 -18.07
C ASN A 61 3.77 7.80 -18.57
N ALA A 62 2.93 8.43 -17.78
CA ALA A 62 1.56 8.75 -18.16
C ALA A 62 1.54 9.74 -19.34
N GLN A 63 2.41 10.74 -19.33
CA GLN A 63 2.52 11.70 -20.43
C GLN A 63 2.97 11.01 -21.71
N ASN A 64 3.70 9.91 -21.61
CA ASN A 64 4.19 9.12 -22.75
C ASN A 64 3.23 8.01 -23.17
N GLY A 65 2.02 7.98 -22.59
CA GLY A 65 0.98 7.03 -22.98
C GLY A 65 0.72 5.89 -22.00
N ASP A 66 1.59 5.68 -21.02
CA ASP A 66 1.41 4.63 -20.00
C ASP A 66 0.70 5.25 -18.79
N THR A 67 -0.62 5.31 -18.87
CA THR A 67 -1.43 6.05 -17.89
C THR A 67 -2.04 5.16 -16.80
N ALA A 68 -1.99 3.84 -16.94
CA ALA A 68 -2.76 2.93 -16.08
C ALA A 68 -2.44 3.13 -14.59
N PHE A 69 -1.16 3.16 -14.25
CA PHE A 69 -0.75 3.30 -12.85
C PHE A 69 -1.05 4.71 -12.32
N TRP A 70 -0.81 5.73 -13.15
CA TRP A 70 -1.12 7.10 -12.78
C TRP A 70 -2.62 7.29 -12.51
N ASP A 71 -3.46 6.73 -13.39
CA ASP A 71 -4.91 6.79 -13.22
C ASP A 71 -5.35 6.09 -11.94
N LYS A 72 -4.74 4.94 -11.64
CA LYS A 72 -5.02 4.21 -10.41
C LYS A 72 -4.68 5.06 -9.18
N LEU A 73 -3.52 5.72 -9.18
CA LEU A 73 -3.12 6.60 -8.09
C LEU A 73 -4.08 7.77 -7.89
N GLN A 74 -4.59 8.34 -8.99
CA GLN A 74 -5.60 9.39 -8.89
C GLN A 74 -6.90 8.86 -8.29
N GLN A 75 -7.23 7.63 -8.58
CA GLN A 75 -8.46 7.00 -8.08
C GLN A 75 -8.36 6.65 -6.60
N THR A 76 -7.22 6.11 -6.15
CA THR A 76 -7.03 5.72 -4.75
C THR A 76 -6.61 6.87 -3.85
N GLY A 77 -6.00 7.91 -4.42
CA GLY A 77 -5.30 8.93 -3.66
C GLY A 77 -3.96 8.42 -3.14
N TYR A 78 -3.09 9.32 -2.75
CA TYR A 78 -1.78 8.97 -2.22
C TYR A 78 -1.18 10.15 -1.46
N GLU A 79 -0.16 9.85 -0.64
CA GLU A 79 0.64 10.86 0.04
C GLU A 79 2.09 10.71 -0.41
N THR A 80 2.77 11.83 -0.67
CA THR A 80 4.21 11.77 -0.92
C THR A 80 4.97 11.87 0.40
N VAL A 81 6.11 11.20 0.47
CA VAL A 81 6.96 11.19 1.66
C VAL A 81 8.41 11.44 1.24
N SER A 82 9.21 11.99 2.16
CA SER A 82 10.64 12.16 1.91
C SER A 82 11.34 10.79 1.84
N PRO A 83 12.50 10.70 1.16
CA PRO A 83 13.25 9.44 1.11
C PRO A 83 13.60 8.90 2.49
N GLU A 84 13.95 9.78 3.43
CA GLU A 84 14.30 9.38 4.80
C GLU A 84 13.10 8.78 5.51
N VAL A 85 11.93 9.40 5.37
CA VAL A 85 10.69 8.89 5.96
C VAL A 85 10.31 7.57 5.32
N PHE A 86 10.41 7.47 3.99
CA PHE A 86 10.10 6.23 3.31
C PHE A 86 10.98 5.08 3.78
N ALA A 87 12.27 5.35 4.01
CA ALA A 87 13.19 4.34 4.50
C ALA A 87 12.77 3.78 5.86
N LYS A 88 12.11 4.58 6.69
CA LYS A 88 11.57 4.11 7.98
C LYS A 88 10.31 3.27 7.81
N MET A 89 9.51 3.54 6.78
CA MET A 89 8.26 2.83 6.55
C MET A 89 8.45 1.51 5.84
N ALA A 90 9.48 1.42 4.99
CA ALA A 90 9.74 0.25 4.16
C ALA A 90 10.52 -0.81 4.92
N ASP A 91 10.29 -2.08 4.55
CA ASP A 91 10.97 -3.23 5.15
C ASP A 91 12.04 -3.81 4.23
N THR A 92 12.19 -3.30 3.02
CA THR A 92 13.17 -3.79 2.07
C THR A 92 14.45 -2.96 2.12
N GLN A 93 15.60 -3.60 1.86
CA GLN A 93 16.89 -2.92 1.82
C GLN A 93 17.03 -2.03 0.58
N THR A 94 16.29 -2.34 -0.48
CA THR A 94 16.33 -1.57 -1.72
C THR A 94 14.91 -1.13 -2.08
N PRO A 95 14.36 -0.15 -1.34
CA PRO A 95 12.98 0.27 -1.56
C PRO A 95 12.81 0.94 -2.92
N GLN A 96 11.74 0.60 -3.61
CA GLN A 96 11.40 1.20 -4.90
C GLN A 96 10.68 2.53 -4.78
N GLY A 97 10.33 2.94 -3.57
CA GLY A 97 9.74 4.23 -3.32
C GLY A 97 8.22 4.25 -3.28
N ILE A 98 7.57 3.09 -3.21
CA ILE A 98 6.11 3.02 -3.08
C ILE A 98 5.71 1.89 -2.12
N LEU A 99 4.69 2.20 -1.29
CA LEU A 99 4.13 1.26 -0.33
C LEU A 99 2.62 1.50 -0.28
N THR A 100 1.86 0.42 -0.35
CA THR A 100 0.40 0.46 -0.26
C THR A 100 -0.07 -0.31 0.96
N VAL A 101 -0.97 0.30 1.73
CA VAL A 101 -1.66 -0.36 2.84
C VAL A 101 -2.99 -0.88 2.30
N LEU A 102 -3.19 -2.18 2.43
CA LEU A 102 -4.37 -2.87 1.91
C LEU A 102 -5.18 -3.44 3.06
N GLU A 103 -6.50 -3.40 2.92
CA GLU A 103 -7.38 -4.04 3.88
C GLU A 103 -7.47 -5.54 3.59
N GLN A 104 -7.33 -6.35 4.63
CA GLN A 104 -7.58 -7.79 4.52
C GLN A 104 -9.07 -8.03 4.72
N PRO A 105 -9.69 -8.84 3.85
CA PRO A 105 -11.07 -9.23 4.09
C PRO A 105 -11.17 -10.02 5.40
N VAL A 106 -12.18 -9.70 6.19
CA VAL A 106 -12.50 -10.46 7.40
C VAL A 106 -13.63 -11.41 7.05
N TYR A 107 -13.39 -12.70 7.19
CA TYR A 107 -14.41 -13.70 6.92
C TYR A 107 -14.97 -14.23 8.23
N ASP A 108 -16.27 -14.13 8.37
CA ASP A 108 -17.00 -14.83 9.43
C ASP A 108 -16.99 -16.31 9.09
N LEU A 109 -16.72 -17.15 10.08
CA LEU A 109 -16.74 -18.59 9.89
C LEU A 109 -18.11 -19.08 9.38
N THR A 110 -19.18 -18.46 9.85
CA THR A 110 -20.53 -18.78 9.39
C THR A 110 -20.70 -18.51 7.92
N GLN A 111 -20.16 -17.40 7.43
CA GLN A 111 -20.21 -17.06 6.02
C GLN A 111 -19.44 -18.08 5.17
N LEU A 112 -18.30 -18.54 5.67
CA LEU A 112 -17.52 -19.55 4.96
C LEU A 112 -18.29 -20.87 4.85
N LEU A 113 -18.99 -21.25 5.90
CA LEU A 113 -19.78 -22.48 5.89
C LEU A 113 -21.00 -22.40 4.99
N GLU A 114 -21.53 -21.23 4.79
CA GLU A 114 -22.71 -21.01 3.93
C GLU A 114 -22.34 -20.92 2.44
N GLN A 115 -21.09 -20.68 2.13
CA GLN A 115 -20.67 -20.60 0.74
C GLN A 115 -20.55 -22.01 0.16
N PRO A 116 -21.28 -22.31 -0.90
CA PRO A 116 -21.19 -23.63 -1.54
C PRO A 116 -19.94 -23.77 -2.38
N ASP A 117 -19.13 -22.78 -2.42
CA ASP A 117 -18.00 -22.75 -3.34
C ASP A 117 -16.84 -23.61 -2.83
N PRO A 118 -16.39 -24.58 -3.61
CA PRO A 118 -15.28 -25.44 -3.24
C PRO A 118 -13.94 -24.79 -3.51
N LEU A 119 -13.80 -23.53 -3.17
CA LEU A 119 -12.53 -22.83 -3.32
C LEU A 119 -11.41 -23.47 -2.55
N PHE A 120 -11.76 -24.35 -1.65
CA PHE A 120 -10.78 -25.04 -0.83
C PHE A 120 -10.24 -26.31 -1.47
N LEU A 121 -10.58 -26.50 -2.67
CA LEU A 121 -10.03 -27.59 -3.46
C LEU A 121 -8.61 -27.31 -3.91
#